data_1aa529c1187d1bb343198aa1387af6f2
#
_entry.id   1aa529c1187d1bb343198aa1387af6f2
#
_cell.length_a   1.000
_cell.length_b   1.000
_cell.length_c   1.000
_cell.angle_alpha   90.00
_cell.angle_beta   90.00
_cell.angle_gamma   90.00
#
_symmetry.space_group_name_H-M   'P 1'
#
loop_
_entity.id
_entity.type
_entity.pdbx_description
1 polymer ?
#
loop_
_entity_poly.entity_id
_entity_poly.type
_entity_poly.pdbx_seq_one_letter_code
_entity_poly.pdbx_strand_id
1 'polypeptide(L)'
;SLMKGPNGLGKPADLKRFTLLHIGSFPDDWQVWLTAAGVKGVDASRGVSFDFALAAYQAAMDGLGVALGRNPLVEPDLKAGRLVVPFEFKRSSDFAYYLVYPPEAIRRRKIKAFRDWIVSLSEVAQQAA
;
A
#
# COMPACT_ATOMS: atom_id res chain seq x y z
N SER A 1 14.59 -12.59 -5.44
CA SER A 1 14.08 -11.62 -4.46
C SER A 1 14.90 -10.34 -4.54
N LEU A 2 14.26 -9.19 -4.67
CA LEU A 2 14.90 -7.87 -4.74
C LEU A 2 15.66 -7.50 -3.45
N MET A 3 15.44 -8.24 -2.38
CA MET A 3 16.04 -8.02 -1.05
C MET A 3 17.42 -8.65 -0.88
N LYS A 4 17.81 -9.61 -1.74
CA LYS A 4 19.02 -10.43 -1.52
C LYS A 4 20.18 -10.01 -2.44
N GLY A 5 21.40 -10.12 -1.91
CA GLY A 5 22.66 -9.89 -2.64
C GLY A 5 23.23 -8.47 -2.45
N PRO A 6 24.43 -8.22 -2.97
CA PRO A 6 25.16 -6.95 -2.80
C PRO A 6 24.46 -5.75 -3.44
N ASN A 7 23.54 -6.01 -4.36
CA ASN A 7 22.70 -5.00 -5.01
C ASN A 7 21.25 -4.99 -4.50
N GLY A 8 20.97 -5.62 -3.36
CA GLY A 8 19.64 -5.69 -2.77
C GLY A 8 19.12 -4.34 -2.29
N LEU A 9 17.81 -4.29 -2.05
CA LEU A 9 17.11 -3.12 -1.53
C LEU A 9 17.31 -3.05 0.00
N GLY A 10 18.37 -2.37 0.45
CA GLY A 10 18.72 -2.28 1.87
C GLY A 10 18.39 -0.95 2.52
N LYS A 11 18.34 0.13 1.75
CA LYS A 11 17.99 1.48 2.23
C LYS A 11 17.17 2.23 1.18
N PRO A 12 16.37 3.24 1.58
CA PRO A 12 15.49 3.96 0.66
C PRO A 12 16.18 4.57 -0.56
N ALA A 13 17.43 5.01 -0.43
CA ALA A 13 18.21 5.54 -1.56
C ALA A 13 18.52 4.50 -2.65
N ASP A 14 18.41 3.21 -2.34
CA ASP A 14 18.61 2.12 -3.31
C ASP A 14 17.46 2.03 -4.33
N LEU A 15 16.31 2.63 -4.04
CA LEU A 15 15.15 2.70 -4.95
C LEU A 15 15.50 3.24 -6.33
N LYS A 16 16.55 4.08 -6.45
CA LYS A 16 17.04 4.57 -7.75
C LYS A 16 17.42 3.46 -8.75
N ARG A 17 17.68 2.24 -8.26
CA ARG A 17 18.08 1.08 -9.07
C ARG A 17 16.93 0.14 -9.39
N PHE A 18 15.76 0.39 -8.81
CA PHE A 18 14.59 -0.48 -8.94
C PHE A 18 13.48 0.21 -9.73
N THR A 19 12.65 -0.57 -10.38
CA THR A 19 11.44 -0.08 -11.04
C THR A 19 10.41 0.30 -9.98
N LEU A 20 9.94 1.54 -10.01
CA LEU A 20 8.83 1.99 -9.18
C LEU A 20 7.52 1.58 -9.85
N LEU A 21 6.65 0.94 -9.07
CA LEU A 21 5.34 0.52 -9.55
C LEU A 21 4.31 1.54 -9.05
N HIS A 22 3.66 2.21 -9.98
CA HIS A 22 2.70 3.28 -9.72
C HIS A 22 1.28 2.76 -9.78
N ILE A 23 0.39 3.42 -9.05
CA ILE A 23 -1.05 3.21 -9.13
C ILE A 23 -1.64 4.47 -9.76
N GLY A 24 -2.28 4.36 -10.92
CA GLY A 24 -2.74 5.50 -11.71
C GLY A 24 -3.69 6.43 -10.97
N SER A 25 -4.48 5.92 -10.03
CA SER A 25 -5.35 6.73 -9.16
C SER A 25 -4.58 7.61 -8.16
N PHE A 26 -3.28 7.40 -7.98
CA PHE A 26 -2.43 8.11 -7.02
C PHE A 26 -1.07 8.47 -7.66
N PRO A 27 -1.06 9.34 -8.67
CA PRO A 27 0.14 9.60 -9.48
C PRO A 27 1.30 10.19 -8.69
N ASP A 28 1.01 10.92 -7.61
CA ASP A 28 2.02 11.63 -6.81
C ASP A 28 2.52 10.82 -5.59
N ASP A 29 2.01 9.62 -5.37
CA ASP A 29 2.31 8.83 -4.17
C ASP A 29 3.82 8.63 -3.94
N TRP A 30 4.58 8.28 -4.97
CA TRP A 30 6.01 8.10 -4.87
C TRP A 30 6.74 9.40 -4.54
N GLN A 31 6.34 10.52 -5.19
CA GLN A 31 6.94 11.83 -4.89
C GLN A 31 6.69 12.23 -3.43
N VAL A 32 5.47 12.05 -2.97
CA VAL A 32 5.06 12.37 -1.59
C VAL A 32 5.81 11.49 -0.59
N TRP A 33 5.89 10.17 -0.85
CA TRP A 33 6.59 9.23 0.03
C TRP A 33 8.09 9.53 0.12
N LEU A 34 8.77 9.71 -1.02
CA LEU A 34 10.20 10.02 -1.08
C LEU A 34 10.54 11.32 -0.36
N THR A 35 9.71 12.34 -0.52
CA THR A 35 9.85 13.63 0.17
C THR A 35 9.73 13.46 1.68
N ALA A 36 8.68 12.76 2.14
CA ALA A 36 8.45 12.52 3.56
C ALA A 36 9.54 11.64 4.21
N ALA A 37 10.10 10.69 3.46
CA ALA A 37 11.21 9.85 3.91
C ALA A 37 12.58 10.54 3.81
N GLY A 38 12.66 11.78 3.30
CA GLY A 38 13.91 12.52 3.13
C GLY A 38 14.86 11.92 2.08
N VAL A 39 14.34 11.14 1.13
CA VAL A 39 15.11 10.42 0.10
C VAL A 39 15.37 11.34 -1.08
N LYS A 40 16.64 11.52 -1.43
CA LYS A 40 17.08 12.32 -2.57
C LYS A 40 17.69 11.44 -3.66
N GLY A 41 17.63 11.90 -4.92
CA GLY A 41 18.29 11.25 -6.05
C GLY A 41 17.52 10.04 -6.61
N VAL A 42 16.25 9.88 -6.24
CA VAL A 42 15.31 8.93 -6.84
C VAL A 42 14.31 9.72 -7.69
N ASP A 43 14.20 9.39 -8.95
CA ASP A 43 13.22 9.99 -9.85
C ASP A 43 11.87 9.31 -9.63
N ALA A 44 10.95 10.03 -8.96
CA ALA A 44 9.62 9.54 -8.62
C ALA A 44 8.72 9.31 -9.85
N SER A 45 9.06 9.85 -11.00
CA SER A 45 8.25 9.71 -12.22
C SER A 45 8.56 8.43 -13.01
N ARG A 46 9.70 7.80 -12.72
CA ARG A 46 10.14 6.60 -13.44
C ARG A 46 9.43 5.35 -12.95
N GLY A 47 9.10 4.48 -13.89
CA GLY A 47 8.54 3.17 -13.56
C GLY A 47 7.39 2.76 -14.46
N VAL A 48 6.55 1.89 -13.94
CA VAL A 48 5.39 1.34 -14.64
C VAL A 48 4.13 1.67 -13.86
N SER A 49 3.10 2.16 -14.55
CA SER A 49 1.82 2.49 -13.94
C SER A 49 0.79 1.39 -14.19
N PHE A 50 0.00 1.12 -13.17
CA PHE A 50 -1.12 0.17 -13.18
C PHE A 50 -2.41 0.91 -12.82
N ASP A 51 -3.51 0.55 -13.45
CA ASP A 51 -4.82 1.17 -13.16
C ASP A 51 -5.33 0.77 -11.76
N PHE A 52 -4.95 -0.43 -11.29
CA PHE A 52 -5.44 -0.99 -10.02
C PHE A 52 -4.29 -1.37 -9.09
N ALA A 53 -4.45 -1.08 -7.80
CA ALA A 53 -3.48 -1.39 -6.76
C ALA A 53 -3.10 -2.88 -6.72
N LEU A 54 -4.07 -3.78 -6.88
CA LEU A 54 -3.82 -5.22 -6.85
C LEU A 54 -2.91 -5.68 -7.99
N ALA A 55 -2.98 -5.06 -9.18
CA ALA A 55 -2.08 -5.37 -10.29
C ALA A 55 -0.63 -4.92 -9.98
N ALA A 56 -0.47 -3.73 -9.37
CA ALA A 56 0.84 -3.28 -8.92
C ALA A 56 1.44 -4.19 -7.84
N TYR A 57 0.61 -4.69 -6.91
CA TYR A 57 1.06 -5.61 -5.87
C TYR A 57 1.42 -6.99 -6.45
N GLN A 58 0.65 -7.49 -7.43
CA GLN A 58 1.01 -8.72 -8.13
C GLN A 58 2.36 -8.57 -8.85
N ALA A 59 2.58 -7.46 -9.57
CA ALA A 59 3.86 -7.18 -10.21
C ALA A 59 5.03 -7.11 -9.20
N ALA A 60 4.79 -6.58 -8.00
CA ALA A 60 5.79 -6.60 -6.93
C ALA A 60 6.07 -8.02 -6.41
N MET A 61 5.05 -8.86 -6.25
CA MET A 61 5.21 -10.29 -5.89
C MET A 61 6.00 -11.06 -6.94
N ASP A 62 5.80 -10.73 -8.22
CA ASP A 62 6.54 -11.33 -9.36
C ASP A 62 7.97 -10.77 -9.48
N GLY A 63 8.36 -9.82 -8.61
CA GLY A 63 9.71 -9.28 -8.60
C GLY A 63 10.00 -8.22 -9.65
N LEU A 64 8.99 -7.64 -10.29
CA LEU A 64 9.14 -6.62 -11.33
C LEU A 64 9.56 -5.24 -10.78
N GLY A 65 9.34 -4.99 -9.49
CA GLY A 65 9.68 -3.71 -8.90
C GLY A 65 9.21 -3.56 -7.46
N VAL A 66 9.14 -2.31 -7.03
CA VAL A 66 8.72 -1.90 -5.68
C VAL A 66 7.45 -1.07 -5.77
N ALA A 67 6.44 -1.43 -4.99
CA ALA A 67 5.16 -0.70 -4.89
C ALA A 67 5.01 -0.04 -3.52
N LEU A 68 4.26 1.05 -3.45
CA LEU A 68 3.77 1.59 -2.19
C LEU A 68 2.53 0.81 -1.74
N GLY A 69 2.70 0.03 -0.69
CA GLY A 69 1.62 -0.78 -0.13
C GLY A 69 0.66 0.06 0.72
N ARG A 70 -0.64 -0.22 0.61
CA ARG A 70 -1.69 0.42 1.41
C ARG A 70 -2.39 -0.63 2.28
N ASN A 71 -2.41 -0.39 3.58
CA ASN A 71 -3.23 -1.18 4.49
C ASN A 71 -4.72 -0.83 4.28
N PRO A 72 -5.63 -1.82 4.39
CA PRO A 72 -5.38 -3.25 4.69
C PRO A 72 -5.05 -4.12 3.47
N LEU A 73 -4.96 -3.57 2.25
CA LEU A 73 -4.87 -4.34 1.00
C LEU A 73 -3.66 -5.26 0.91
N VAL A 74 -2.51 -4.84 1.45
CA VAL A 74 -1.24 -5.60 1.38
C VAL A 74 -1.04 -6.57 2.54
N GLU A 75 -1.82 -6.46 3.61
CA GLU A 75 -1.63 -7.27 4.81
C GLU A 75 -1.67 -8.79 4.58
N PRO A 76 -2.60 -9.34 3.79
CA PRO A 76 -2.63 -10.78 3.54
C PRO A 76 -1.35 -11.28 2.87
N ASP A 77 -0.78 -10.50 1.95
CA ASP A 77 0.43 -10.86 1.22
C ASP A 77 1.69 -10.72 2.08
N LEU A 78 1.71 -9.72 2.97
CA LEU A 78 2.77 -9.57 3.97
C LEU A 78 2.75 -10.72 4.98
N LYS A 79 1.57 -11.09 5.52
CA LYS A 79 1.42 -12.22 6.44
C LYS A 79 1.78 -13.55 5.81
N ALA A 80 1.51 -13.72 4.53
CA ALA A 80 1.88 -14.92 3.76
C ALA A 80 3.35 -14.93 3.29
N GLY A 81 4.11 -13.86 3.54
CA GLY A 81 5.51 -13.74 3.09
C GLY A 81 5.68 -13.57 1.59
N ARG A 82 4.61 -13.29 0.84
CA ARG A 82 4.68 -13.02 -0.60
C ARG A 82 5.21 -11.62 -0.89
N LEU A 83 4.90 -10.67 -0.02
CA LEU A 83 5.49 -9.33 0.01
C LEU A 83 6.33 -9.14 1.27
N VAL A 84 7.29 -8.24 1.20
CA VAL A 84 8.11 -7.82 2.35
C VAL A 84 8.17 -6.30 2.41
N VAL A 85 8.25 -5.76 3.62
CA VAL A 85 8.47 -4.32 3.85
C VAL A 85 9.97 -4.10 4.02
N PRO A 86 10.65 -3.49 3.04
CA PRO A 86 12.11 -3.32 3.11
C PRO A 86 12.54 -2.21 4.06
N PHE A 87 11.65 -1.27 4.40
CA PHE A 87 11.95 -0.10 5.24
C PHE A 87 10.86 0.08 6.28
N GLU A 88 11.24 0.47 7.49
CA GLU A 88 10.28 0.70 8.60
C GLU A 88 9.47 2.00 8.44
N PHE A 89 9.86 2.88 7.51
CA PHE A 89 9.18 4.15 7.30
C PHE A 89 7.77 3.94 6.74
N LYS A 90 6.78 4.33 7.53
CA LYS A 90 5.37 4.35 7.16
C LYS A 90 4.85 5.78 7.19
N ARG A 91 4.01 6.14 6.23
CA ARG A 91 3.31 7.42 6.19
C ARG A 91 1.81 7.20 6.33
N SER A 92 1.16 7.99 7.17
CA SER A 92 -0.30 8.04 7.19
C SER A 92 -0.84 8.52 5.85
N SER A 93 -1.89 7.88 5.37
CA SER A 93 -2.59 8.30 4.15
C SER A 93 -3.63 9.36 4.50
N ASP A 94 -3.77 10.36 3.62
CA ASP A 94 -4.86 11.33 3.69
C ASP A 94 -6.18 10.75 3.15
N PHE A 95 -6.12 9.54 2.60
CA PHE A 95 -7.27 8.79 2.07
C PHE A 95 -7.74 7.75 3.07
N ALA A 96 -9.06 7.58 3.15
CA ALA A 96 -9.70 6.58 3.99
C ALA A 96 -10.71 5.77 3.17
N TYR A 97 -11.00 4.56 3.63
CA TYR A 97 -12.12 3.79 3.11
C TYR A 97 -13.39 4.16 3.86
N TYR A 98 -14.45 4.42 3.12
CA TYR A 98 -15.75 4.78 3.67
C TYR A 98 -16.79 3.73 3.32
N LEU A 99 -17.52 3.25 4.32
CA LEU A 99 -18.71 2.46 4.09
C LEU A 99 -19.89 3.42 3.88
N VAL A 100 -20.44 3.43 2.66
CA VAL A 100 -21.55 4.31 2.30
C VAL A 100 -22.82 3.49 2.06
N TYR A 101 -23.93 3.99 2.54
CA TYR A 101 -25.25 3.39 2.36
C TYR A 101 -26.33 4.48 2.46
N PRO A 102 -27.51 4.29 1.83
CA PRO A 102 -28.64 5.22 2.00
C PRO A 102 -29.06 5.30 3.47
N PRO A 103 -29.41 6.50 4.00
CA PRO A 103 -29.71 6.69 5.41
C PRO A 103 -30.77 5.72 5.98
N GLU A 104 -31.77 5.41 5.19
CA GLU A 104 -32.85 4.48 5.56
C GLU A 104 -32.39 3.01 5.59
N ALA A 105 -31.32 2.67 4.88
CA ALA A 105 -30.85 1.29 4.79
C ALA A 105 -30.30 0.75 6.12
N ILE A 106 -29.87 1.64 7.04
CA ILE A 106 -29.38 1.24 8.37
C ILE A 106 -30.46 0.57 9.23
N ARG A 107 -31.74 0.83 8.94
CA ARG A 107 -32.87 0.16 9.60
C ARG A 107 -32.99 -1.32 9.24
N ARG A 108 -32.38 -1.74 8.14
CA ARG A 108 -32.35 -3.15 7.73
C ARG A 108 -31.32 -3.90 8.57
N ARG A 109 -31.81 -4.92 9.30
CA ARG A 109 -31.00 -5.71 10.24
C ARG A 109 -29.69 -6.24 9.60
N LYS A 110 -29.73 -6.69 8.35
CA LYS A 110 -28.56 -7.22 7.64
C LYS A 110 -27.50 -6.13 7.37
N ILE A 111 -27.94 -4.95 6.97
CA ILE A 111 -27.03 -3.82 6.69
C ILE A 111 -26.38 -3.32 7.97
N LYS A 112 -27.17 -3.19 9.05
CA LYS A 112 -26.67 -2.83 10.37
C LYS A 112 -25.63 -3.84 10.86
N ALA A 113 -25.90 -5.14 10.76
CA ALA A 113 -25.00 -6.19 11.20
C ALA A 113 -23.67 -6.17 10.40
N PHE A 114 -23.75 -5.99 9.09
CA PHE A 114 -22.56 -5.89 8.23
C PHE A 114 -21.74 -4.65 8.56
N ARG A 115 -22.37 -3.49 8.73
CA ARG A 115 -21.67 -2.26 9.14
C ARG A 115 -20.95 -2.47 10.46
N ASP A 116 -21.63 -2.98 11.49
CA ASP A 116 -21.07 -3.16 12.82
C ASP A 116 -19.88 -4.13 12.78
N TRP A 117 -19.97 -5.18 11.97
CA TRP A 117 -18.87 -6.12 11.74
C TRP A 117 -17.65 -5.45 11.07
N ILE A 118 -17.85 -4.70 9.97
CA ILE A 118 -16.76 -4.00 9.27
C ILE A 118 -16.08 -2.98 10.17
N VAL A 119 -16.87 -2.21 10.93
CA VAL A 119 -16.33 -1.21 11.87
C VAL A 119 -15.48 -1.89 12.94
N SER A 120 -15.95 -3.01 13.52
CA SER A 120 -15.18 -3.74 14.52
C SER A 120 -13.85 -4.26 13.99
N LEU A 121 -13.79 -4.70 12.73
CA LEU A 121 -12.53 -5.13 12.10
C LEU A 121 -11.57 -3.96 11.92
N SER A 122 -12.05 -2.77 11.57
CA SER A 122 -11.19 -1.59 11.38
C SER A 122 -10.59 -1.11 12.69
N GLU A 123 -11.31 -1.17 13.80
CA GLU A 123 -10.81 -0.81 15.13
C GLU A 123 -9.69 -1.76 15.60
N VAL A 124 -9.85 -3.07 15.38
CA VAL A 124 -8.82 -4.07 15.67
C VAL A 124 -7.56 -3.83 14.83
N ALA A 125 -7.70 -3.49 13.54
CA ALA A 125 -6.57 -3.21 12.67
C ALA A 125 -5.81 -1.93 13.08
N GLN A 126 -6.50 -0.91 13.59
CA GLN A 126 -5.87 0.32 14.09
C GLN A 126 -5.09 0.11 15.39
N GLN A 127 -5.54 -0.79 16.26
CA GLN A 127 -4.84 -1.12 17.50
C GLN A 127 -3.60 -2.00 17.29
N ALA A 128 -3.51 -2.71 16.15
CA ALA A 128 -2.40 -3.60 15.80
C ALA A 128 -1.30 -2.93 14.94
N ALA A 129 -1.47 -1.67 14.57
CA ALA A 129 -0.55 -0.90 13.72
C ALA A 129 0.34 0.01 14.54
#